data_99b909f3ffa6ec6ef9fe38e18959992f
#
_entry.id   99b909f3ffa6ec6ef9fe38e18959992f
#
_cell.length_a   1.000
_cell.length_b   1.000
_cell.length_c   1.000
_cell.angle_alpha   90.00
_cell.angle_beta   90.00
_cell.angle_gamma   90.00
#
_symmetry.space_group_name_H-M   'P 1'
#
loop_
_entity.id
_entity.type
_entity.pdbx_description
1 polymer ?
#
loop_
_entity_poly.entity_id
_entity_poly.type
_entity_poly.pdbx_seq_one_letter_code
_entity_poly.pdbx_strand_id
1 'polypeptide(L)'
;MEWGNKLNTKKKILVVDDKGMNRYMLGGIFRDNYEIIEAGGGMEAIAIIDKEYDELAVILLDIIMPGIDGFGVLEHMKEQDYLNRVPVVIVTDDSSEATAVKAFEYKVTDMVIKPFEPRIIKRRVENIIELYAYKEKYGNA
;
A
#
# COMPACT_ATOMS: atom_id res chain seq x y z
N MET A 1 0.74 -15.09 -20.16
CA MET A 1 1.26 -14.44 -21.34
C MET A 1 2.34 -13.42 -20.98
N GLU A 2 3.31 -13.29 -21.82
CA GLU A 2 4.47 -12.42 -21.64
C GLU A 2 4.13 -10.96 -21.38
N TRP A 3 3.03 -10.51 -21.96
CA TRP A 3 2.59 -9.13 -21.86
C TRP A 3 2.40 -8.67 -20.41
N GLY A 4 1.69 -9.45 -19.60
CA GLY A 4 1.45 -9.11 -18.21
C GLY A 4 2.74 -9.06 -17.40
N ASN A 5 3.65 -10.00 -17.65
CA ASN A 5 4.94 -10.06 -16.96
C ASN A 5 5.82 -8.86 -17.28
N LYS A 6 5.71 -8.30 -18.46
CA LYS A 6 6.49 -7.13 -18.85
C LYS A 6 6.01 -5.86 -18.16
N LEU A 7 4.73 -5.79 -17.83
CA LEU A 7 4.18 -4.62 -17.15
C LEU A 7 4.41 -4.67 -15.64
N ASN A 8 4.24 -5.85 -15.06
CA ASN A 8 4.30 -6.02 -13.62
C ASN A 8 5.67 -6.53 -13.18
N THR A 9 6.62 -5.61 -13.03
CA THR A 9 7.99 -5.94 -12.66
C THR A 9 8.23 -5.94 -11.16
N LYS A 10 7.43 -5.21 -10.39
CA LYS A 10 7.59 -5.13 -8.94
C LYS A 10 6.88 -6.30 -8.28
N LYS A 11 7.55 -6.92 -7.31
CA LYS A 11 7.08 -8.17 -6.71
C LYS A 11 6.80 -8.10 -5.22
N LYS A 12 6.98 -6.96 -4.60
CA LYS A 12 6.86 -6.83 -3.15
C LYS A 12 5.64 -6.01 -2.76
N ILE A 13 4.95 -6.46 -1.71
CA ILE A 13 3.84 -5.71 -1.10
C ILE A 13 4.20 -5.50 0.37
N LEU A 14 4.14 -4.25 0.82
CA LEU A 14 4.34 -3.92 2.23
C LEU A 14 2.98 -3.82 2.91
N VAL A 15 2.81 -4.57 3.99
CA VAL A 15 1.60 -4.55 4.82
C VAL A 15 1.95 -3.94 6.16
N VAL A 16 1.32 -2.81 6.49
CA VAL A 16 1.59 -2.05 7.71
C VAL A 16 0.34 -2.04 8.60
N ASP A 17 0.44 -2.68 9.76
CA ASP A 17 -0.64 -2.76 10.74
C ASP A 17 0.00 -3.18 12.05
N ASP A 18 -0.40 -2.59 13.17
CA ASP A 18 0.19 -2.94 14.46
C ASP A 18 -0.27 -4.31 14.99
N LYS A 19 -1.29 -4.90 14.39
CA LYS A 19 -1.80 -6.23 14.77
C LYS A 19 -1.29 -7.30 13.82
N GLY A 20 -0.49 -8.24 14.35
CA GLY A 20 0.10 -9.32 13.55
C GLY A 20 -0.93 -10.18 12.83
N MET A 21 -2.09 -10.43 13.46
CA MET A 21 -3.14 -11.21 12.83
C MET A 21 -3.67 -10.51 11.56
N ASN A 22 -3.85 -9.19 11.63
CA ASN A 22 -4.30 -8.42 10.47
C ASN A 22 -3.27 -8.49 9.35
N ARG A 23 -1.99 -8.35 9.68
CA ARG A 23 -0.92 -8.45 8.68
C ARG A 23 -0.90 -9.83 8.02
N TYR A 24 -1.06 -10.88 8.82
CA TYR A 24 -1.06 -12.24 8.31
C TYR A 24 -2.23 -12.48 7.35
N MET A 25 -3.43 -12.06 7.75
CA MET A 25 -4.63 -12.23 6.94
C MET A 25 -4.54 -11.44 5.64
N LEU A 26 -4.15 -10.19 5.72
CA LEU A 26 -4.07 -9.32 4.56
C LEU A 26 -2.96 -9.78 3.61
N GLY A 27 -1.79 -10.11 4.15
CA GLY A 27 -0.69 -10.63 3.35
C GLY A 27 -1.03 -11.95 2.69
N GLY A 28 -1.82 -12.80 3.36
CA GLY A 28 -2.23 -14.08 2.81
C GLY A 28 -3.03 -13.98 1.53
N ILE A 29 -3.73 -12.87 1.33
CA ILE A 29 -4.51 -12.64 0.10
C ILE A 29 -3.59 -12.56 -1.12
N PHE A 30 -2.38 -12.02 -0.94
CA PHE A 30 -1.46 -11.73 -2.05
C PHE A 30 -0.21 -12.62 -2.09
N ARG A 31 -0.03 -13.49 -1.10
CA ARG A 31 1.23 -14.22 -0.92
C ARG A 31 1.57 -15.15 -2.07
N ASP A 32 0.59 -15.63 -2.81
CA ASP A 32 0.86 -16.52 -3.93
C ASP A 32 1.58 -15.83 -5.09
N ASN A 33 1.39 -14.52 -5.24
CA ASN A 33 1.91 -13.78 -6.39
C ASN A 33 2.93 -12.71 -6.02
N TYR A 34 3.07 -12.40 -4.73
CA TYR A 34 3.94 -11.32 -4.27
C TYR A 34 4.71 -11.72 -3.02
N GLU A 35 5.89 -11.18 -2.88
CA GLU A 35 6.63 -11.27 -1.62
C GLU A 35 6.02 -10.27 -0.64
N ILE A 36 5.59 -10.74 0.52
CA ILE A 36 4.93 -9.90 1.52
C ILE A 36 5.97 -9.47 2.56
N ILE A 37 6.08 -8.17 2.75
CA ILE A 37 6.90 -7.59 3.81
C ILE A 37 5.95 -7.01 4.84
N GLU A 38 6.18 -7.28 6.11
CA GLU A 38 5.30 -6.81 7.19
C GLU A 38 6.00 -5.78 8.04
N ALA A 39 5.26 -4.73 8.42
CA ALA A 39 5.72 -3.74 9.39
C ALA A 39 4.67 -3.60 10.49
N GLY A 40 5.11 -3.67 11.74
CA GLY A 40 4.22 -3.58 12.89
C GLY A 40 3.97 -2.17 13.40
N GLY A 41 4.48 -1.16 12.73
CA GLY A 41 4.28 0.23 13.13
C GLY A 41 4.86 1.18 12.11
N GLY A 42 4.61 2.48 12.33
CA GLY A 42 5.02 3.51 11.37
C GLY A 42 6.52 3.66 11.22
N MET A 43 7.27 3.57 12.32
CA MET A 43 8.72 3.71 12.27
C MET A 43 9.35 2.58 11.43
N GLU A 44 8.91 1.34 11.67
CA GLU A 44 9.39 0.19 10.90
C GLU A 44 9.01 0.33 9.43
N ALA A 45 7.78 0.78 9.17
CA ALA A 45 7.31 0.99 7.79
C ALA A 45 8.18 2.01 7.07
N ILE A 46 8.50 3.13 7.70
CA ILE A 46 9.33 4.16 7.11
C ILE A 46 10.72 3.61 6.74
N ALA A 47 11.32 2.83 7.63
CA ALA A 47 12.64 2.24 7.38
C ALA A 47 12.60 1.30 6.16
N ILE A 48 11.55 0.50 6.06
CA ILE A 48 11.38 -0.42 4.93
C ILE A 48 11.15 0.35 3.63
N ILE A 49 10.29 1.37 3.67
CA ILE A 49 9.98 2.17 2.48
C ILE A 49 11.24 2.86 1.96
N ASP A 50 12.03 3.47 2.85
CA ASP A 50 13.26 4.15 2.44
C ASP A 50 14.22 3.20 1.74
N LYS A 51 14.25 1.95 2.17
CA LYS A 51 15.15 0.96 1.60
C LYS A 51 14.63 0.36 0.30
N GLU A 52 13.31 0.14 0.21
CA GLU A 52 12.75 -0.71 -0.84
C GLU A 52 11.67 -0.05 -1.70
N TYR A 53 11.51 1.27 -1.64
CA TYR A 53 10.40 1.93 -2.34
C TYR A 53 10.34 1.60 -3.84
N ASP A 54 11.48 1.39 -4.49
CA ASP A 54 11.52 1.10 -5.93
C ASP A 54 11.13 -0.34 -6.27
N GLU A 55 11.03 -1.21 -5.28
CA GLU A 55 10.61 -2.59 -5.47
C GLU A 55 9.20 -2.88 -4.96
N LEU A 56 8.56 -1.90 -4.33
CA LEU A 56 7.22 -2.08 -3.77
C LEU A 56 6.16 -1.84 -4.84
N ALA A 57 5.31 -2.85 -5.05
CA ALA A 57 4.19 -2.73 -5.97
C ALA A 57 3.06 -1.92 -5.36
N VAL A 58 2.84 -2.04 -4.05
CA VAL A 58 1.83 -1.31 -3.31
C VAL A 58 2.14 -1.37 -1.81
N ILE A 59 1.67 -0.37 -1.08
CA ILE A 59 1.71 -0.36 0.38
C ILE A 59 0.26 -0.43 0.88
N LEU A 60 -0.02 -1.41 1.75
CA LEU A 60 -1.32 -1.53 2.41
C LEU A 60 -1.11 -1.01 3.84
N LEU A 61 -1.73 0.12 4.16
CA LEU A 61 -1.36 0.91 5.33
C LEU A 61 -2.56 1.17 6.24
N ASP A 62 -2.47 0.76 7.50
CA ASP A 62 -3.44 1.16 8.51
C ASP A 62 -3.10 2.57 9.02
N ILE A 63 -4.13 3.33 9.36
CA ILE A 63 -3.97 4.67 9.91
C ILE A 63 -3.73 4.61 11.41
N ILE A 64 -4.48 3.76 12.12
CA ILE A 64 -4.49 3.77 13.58
C ILE A 64 -3.42 2.83 14.12
N MET A 65 -2.30 3.40 14.58
CA MET A 65 -1.20 2.64 15.16
C MET A 65 -0.55 3.48 16.28
N PRO A 66 -0.02 2.84 17.34
CA PRO A 66 0.72 3.55 18.36
C PRO A 66 1.99 4.19 17.80
N GLY A 67 2.41 5.30 18.38
CA GLY A 67 3.60 6.02 17.95
C GLY A 67 3.35 6.73 16.62
N ILE A 68 4.19 6.48 15.63
CA ILE A 68 3.97 7.04 14.29
C ILE A 68 2.81 6.29 13.66
N ASP A 69 1.72 6.99 13.37
CA ASP A 69 0.53 6.41 12.75
C ASP A 69 0.63 6.43 11.21
N GLY A 70 -0.43 6.00 10.54
CA GLY A 70 -0.43 5.97 9.09
C GLY A 70 -0.24 7.34 8.45
N PHE A 71 -0.76 8.38 9.06
CA PHE A 71 -0.55 9.73 8.53
C PHE A 71 0.91 10.16 8.66
N GLY A 72 1.59 9.75 9.72
CA GLY A 72 3.03 10.00 9.86
C GLY A 72 3.84 9.32 8.75
N VAL A 73 3.45 8.11 8.38
CA VAL A 73 4.06 7.40 7.26
C VAL A 73 3.82 8.16 5.96
N LEU A 74 2.59 8.61 5.73
CA LEU A 74 2.24 9.36 4.52
C LEU A 74 2.99 10.68 4.45
N GLU A 75 3.16 11.37 5.57
CA GLU A 75 3.90 12.63 5.60
C GLU A 75 5.36 12.41 5.20
N HIS A 76 5.98 11.35 5.71
CA HIS A 76 7.34 10.98 5.31
C HIS A 76 7.42 10.68 3.81
N MET A 77 6.45 9.92 3.29
CA MET A 77 6.42 9.59 1.88
C MET A 77 6.25 10.83 1.00
N LYS A 78 5.46 11.79 1.47
CA LYS A 78 5.29 13.06 0.76
C LYS A 78 6.59 13.84 0.71
N GLU A 79 7.28 13.95 1.85
CA GLU A 79 8.55 14.67 1.94
C GLU A 79 9.63 14.07 1.04
N GLN A 80 9.63 12.75 0.90
CA GLN A 80 10.62 12.04 0.07
C GLN A 80 10.17 11.85 -1.38
N ASP A 81 8.99 12.34 -1.73
CA ASP A 81 8.39 12.19 -3.07
C ASP A 81 8.13 10.72 -3.45
N TYR A 82 7.86 9.88 -2.49
CA TYR A 82 7.53 8.47 -2.75
C TYR A 82 6.09 8.29 -3.21
N LEU A 83 5.17 9.21 -2.84
CA LEU A 83 3.75 9.07 -3.16
C LEU A 83 3.48 9.06 -4.67
N ASN A 84 4.37 9.62 -5.46
CA ASN A 84 4.25 9.58 -6.92
C ASN A 84 4.79 8.28 -7.51
N ARG A 85 5.47 7.47 -6.71
CA ARG A 85 6.17 6.26 -7.18
C ARG A 85 5.53 4.97 -6.72
N VAL A 86 4.95 4.99 -5.51
CA VAL A 86 4.40 3.79 -4.89
C VAL A 86 2.95 4.06 -4.53
N PRO A 87 2.00 3.26 -5.06
CA PRO A 87 0.60 3.43 -4.67
C PRO A 87 0.40 3.00 -3.22
N VAL A 88 -0.47 3.73 -2.52
CA VAL A 88 -0.84 3.41 -1.14
C VAL A 88 -2.34 3.17 -1.08
N VAL A 89 -2.72 2.04 -0.49
CA VAL A 89 -4.11 1.72 -0.20
C VAL A 89 -4.25 1.71 1.32
N ILE A 90 -5.11 2.58 1.84
CA ILE A 90 -5.40 2.61 3.26
C ILE A 90 -6.35 1.45 3.59
N VAL A 91 -6.05 0.69 4.64
CA VAL A 91 -6.92 -0.39 5.13
C VAL A 91 -7.10 -0.18 6.63
N THR A 92 -8.23 0.38 7.04
CA THR A 92 -8.41 0.87 8.42
C THR A 92 -9.82 0.61 8.94
N ASP A 93 -9.95 0.58 10.28
CA ASP A 93 -11.25 0.54 10.95
C ASP A 93 -11.91 1.92 10.99
N ASP A 94 -11.14 2.98 10.80
CA ASP A 94 -11.64 4.35 10.89
C ASP A 94 -12.44 4.71 9.63
N SER A 95 -13.76 4.73 9.74
CA SER A 95 -14.66 5.04 8.63
C SER A 95 -15.10 6.51 8.61
N SER A 96 -14.45 7.37 9.40
CA SER A 96 -14.85 8.77 9.47
C SER A 96 -14.54 9.51 8.18
N GLU A 97 -15.41 10.47 7.86
CA GLU A 97 -15.21 11.33 6.69
C GLU A 97 -13.92 12.15 6.81
N ALA A 98 -13.63 12.62 8.03
CA ALA A 98 -12.41 13.41 8.28
C ALA A 98 -11.15 12.63 7.93
N THR A 99 -11.08 11.36 8.31
CA THR A 99 -9.94 10.52 7.97
C THR A 99 -9.86 10.29 6.46
N ALA A 100 -10.99 10.03 5.81
CA ALA A 100 -11.01 9.83 4.36
C ALA A 100 -10.53 11.08 3.61
N VAL A 101 -11.03 12.24 3.99
CA VAL A 101 -10.62 13.51 3.38
C VAL A 101 -9.12 13.72 3.53
N LYS A 102 -8.60 13.53 4.75
CA LYS A 102 -7.18 13.72 5.00
C LYS A 102 -6.32 12.74 4.20
N ALA A 103 -6.74 11.47 4.13
CA ALA A 103 -6.00 10.46 3.38
C ALA A 103 -5.91 10.83 1.90
N PHE A 104 -7.03 11.24 1.30
CA PHE A 104 -7.02 11.61 -0.11
C PHE A 104 -6.30 12.92 -0.39
N GLU A 105 -6.15 13.79 0.61
CA GLU A 105 -5.27 14.96 0.49
C GLU A 105 -3.81 14.57 0.31
N TYR A 106 -3.41 13.41 0.87
CA TYR A 106 -2.08 12.84 0.62
C TYR A 106 -2.00 12.12 -0.72
N LYS A 107 -3.11 12.06 -1.46
CA LYS A 107 -3.18 11.38 -2.76
C LYS A 107 -2.96 9.87 -2.66
N VAL A 108 -3.47 9.27 -1.58
CA VAL A 108 -3.52 7.81 -1.53
C VAL A 108 -4.40 7.30 -2.68
N THR A 109 -4.09 6.11 -3.15
CA THR A 109 -4.74 5.60 -4.35
C THR A 109 -6.14 5.06 -4.07
N ASP A 110 -6.34 4.48 -2.89
CA ASP A 110 -7.64 3.93 -2.50
C ASP A 110 -7.72 3.80 -0.99
N MET A 111 -8.94 3.56 -0.49
CA MET A 111 -9.18 3.39 0.92
C MET A 111 -10.22 2.29 1.12
N VAL A 112 -9.89 1.32 1.96
CA VAL A 112 -10.75 0.18 2.26
C VAL A 112 -11.02 0.17 3.75
N ILE A 113 -12.30 0.06 4.13
CA ILE A 113 -12.70 0.03 5.54
C ILE A 113 -12.83 -1.43 5.99
N LYS A 114 -12.26 -1.74 7.15
CA LYS A 114 -12.42 -3.06 7.76
C LYS A 114 -13.81 -3.19 8.37
N PRO A 115 -14.43 -4.38 8.33
CA PRO A 115 -13.91 -5.62 7.73
C PRO A 115 -14.05 -5.58 6.21
N PHE A 116 -13.09 -6.17 5.52
CA PHE A 116 -13.08 -6.18 4.07
C PHE A 116 -13.43 -7.58 3.54
N GLU A 117 -13.90 -7.63 2.30
CA GLU A 117 -14.14 -8.89 1.61
C GLU A 117 -12.86 -9.22 0.81
N PRO A 118 -12.19 -10.36 1.08
CA PRO A 118 -10.89 -10.66 0.47
C PRO A 118 -10.85 -10.61 -1.06
N ARG A 119 -11.91 -11.09 -1.71
CA ARG A 119 -11.93 -11.10 -3.18
C ARG A 119 -12.05 -9.70 -3.76
N ILE A 120 -12.75 -8.81 -3.04
CA ILE A 120 -12.92 -7.44 -3.49
C ILE A 120 -11.62 -6.64 -3.30
N ILE A 121 -11.01 -6.75 -2.12
CA ILE A 121 -9.76 -6.02 -1.89
C ILE A 121 -8.66 -6.53 -2.82
N LYS A 122 -8.62 -7.84 -3.08
CA LYS A 122 -7.65 -8.41 -4.02
C LYS A 122 -7.79 -7.78 -5.39
N ARG A 123 -9.01 -7.69 -5.90
CA ARG A 123 -9.28 -7.12 -7.22
C ARG A 123 -8.90 -5.66 -7.29
N ARG A 124 -9.27 -4.89 -6.26
CA ARG A 124 -8.97 -3.45 -6.22
C ARG A 124 -7.47 -3.21 -6.19
N VAL A 125 -6.75 -3.96 -5.37
CA VAL A 125 -5.29 -3.79 -5.25
C VAL A 125 -4.60 -4.23 -6.53
N GLU A 126 -4.99 -5.35 -7.11
CA GLU A 126 -4.38 -5.83 -8.36
C GLU A 126 -4.60 -4.85 -9.50
N ASN A 127 -5.79 -4.25 -9.59
CA ASN A 127 -6.06 -3.21 -10.60
C ASN A 127 -5.13 -2.00 -10.42
N ILE A 128 -4.88 -1.61 -9.17
CA ILE A 128 -3.99 -0.50 -8.87
C ILE A 128 -2.55 -0.83 -9.26
N ILE A 129 -2.09 -2.01 -8.92
CA ILE A 129 -0.73 -2.45 -9.27
C ILE A 129 -0.54 -2.44 -10.79
N GLU A 130 -1.51 -2.97 -11.52
CA GLU A 130 -1.48 -2.99 -12.97
C GLU A 130 -1.44 -1.58 -13.56
N LEU A 131 -2.30 -0.70 -13.06
CA LEU A 131 -2.35 0.67 -13.54
C LEU A 131 -1.02 1.39 -13.32
N TYR A 132 -0.43 1.24 -12.15
CA TYR A 132 0.85 1.89 -11.85
C TYR A 132 2.00 1.30 -12.67
N ALA A 133 2.00 0.00 -12.89
CA ALA A 133 3.00 -0.62 -13.76
C ALA A 133 2.89 -0.09 -15.18
N TYR A 134 1.67 0.10 -15.67
CA TYR A 134 1.42 0.67 -16.99
C TYR A 134 1.90 2.13 -17.06
N LYS A 135 1.56 2.93 -16.07
CA LYS A 135 2.00 4.33 -16.00
C LYS A 135 3.51 4.45 -15.96
N GLU A 136 4.16 3.60 -15.19
CA GLU A 136 5.62 3.62 -15.06
C GLU A 136 6.28 3.35 -16.41
N LYS A 137 5.71 2.45 -17.19
CA LYS A 137 6.26 2.07 -18.49
C LYS A 137 5.93 3.06 -19.60
N TYR A 138 4.73 3.63 -19.59
CA TYR A 138 4.22 4.43 -20.71
C TYR A 138 3.77 5.85 -20.36
N GLY A 139 3.59 6.14 -19.10
CA GLY A 139 2.88 7.33 -18.65
C GLY A 139 3.56 8.66 -18.93
N ASN A 140 4.85 8.67 -19.20
CA ASN A 140 5.61 9.89 -19.50
C ASN A 140 5.97 10.00 -20.98
N ALA A 141 5.35 9.16 -21.76
CA ALA A 141 5.60 9.17 -23.20
C ALA A 141 4.99 10.39 -23.87
#